data_f137114eaeffb73f0c9cce7ded7bf595
#
_entry.id   f137114eaeffb73f0c9cce7ded7bf595
#
_cell.length_a   1.000
_cell.length_b   1.000
_cell.length_c   1.000
_cell.angle_alpha   90.00
_cell.angle_beta   90.00
_cell.angle_gamma   90.00
#
_symmetry.space_group_name_H-M   'P 1'
#
loop_
_entity.id
_entity.type
_entity.pdbx_description
1 polymer ?
#
loop_
_entity_poly.entity_id
_entity_poly.type
_entity_poly.pdbx_seq_one_letter_code
_entity_poly.pdbx_strand_id
1 'polypeptide(L)'
;MAELAGLLARAITAEPVDEVEDPTRTRILDAALDEAAAVGLARMTVEDVVRRSGLGRMTVYRRFAKRDDVVDALVVRECRRFLAVVAEGLGEGDTPEDATAAAFVAAMGFARTHPLLRRVADTDPGAVLATAAARDRQVLTLGRDFIAAQIAGSRPEADARAVRRTADLIARLFLTYVAVPPDDPDPRDDAHLRAFARDLLVPVIAAGSGLG
;
A
#
# COMPACT_ATOMS: atom_id res chain seq x y z
N MET A 1 -6.95 7.70 14.55
CA MET A 1 -7.49 7.52 13.16
C MET A 1 -7.16 8.73 12.26
N ALA A 2 -7.44 9.99 12.65
CA ALA A 2 -6.97 11.17 11.90
C ALA A 2 -5.44 11.26 11.82
N GLU A 3 -4.77 10.73 12.83
CA GLU A 3 -3.33 10.65 12.94
C GLU A 3 -2.70 9.69 11.91
N LEU A 4 -3.34 8.54 11.63
CA LEU A 4 -2.89 7.58 10.64
C LEU A 4 -2.85 8.15 9.20
N ALA A 5 -3.81 9.00 8.85
CA ALA A 5 -3.81 9.65 7.54
C ALA A 5 -2.74 10.73 7.39
N GLY A 6 -2.53 11.51 8.44
CA GLY A 6 -1.42 12.44 8.45
C GLY A 6 -0.08 11.72 8.28
N LEU A 7 0.04 10.51 8.82
CA LEU A 7 1.20 9.64 8.69
C LEU A 7 1.34 9.08 7.28
N LEU A 8 0.25 8.58 6.71
CA LEU A 8 0.22 8.06 5.35
C LEU A 8 0.47 9.18 4.32
N ALA A 9 -0.14 10.35 4.50
CA ALA A 9 0.14 11.52 3.66
C ALA A 9 1.62 11.88 3.69
N ARG A 10 2.25 11.88 4.88
CA ARG A 10 3.70 12.10 5.01
C ARG A 10 4.52 10.98 4.37
N ALA A 11 4.06 9.74 4.39
CA ALA A 11 4.73 8.63 3.72
C ALA A 11 4.80 8.81 2.19
N ILE A 12 3.75 9.40 1.62
CA ILE A 12 3.62 9.63 0.16
C ILE A 12 4.29 10.92 -0.28
N THR A 13 4.23 11.99 0.53
CA THR A 13 4.72 13.34 0.16
C THR A 13 6.13 13.64 0.67
N ALA A 14 6.63 12.87 1.64
CA ALA A 14 8.02 13.02 2.04
C ALA A 14 8.89 12.55 0.86
N GLU A 15 9.72 13.47 0.33
CA GLU A 15 10.88 13.07 -0.46
C GLU A 15 11.59 11.91 0.23
N PRO A 16 12.26 11.01 -0.51
CA PRO A 16 13.10 10.00 0.11
C PRO A 16 14.05 10.77 1.01
N VAL A 17 13.66 10.92 2.27
CA VAL A 17 14.59 11.40 3.28
C VAL A 17 15.64 10.29 3.26
N ASP A 18 16.89 10.65 2.97
CA ASP A 18 18.06 9.93 3.41
C ASP A 18 17.99 9.82 4.94
N GLU A 19 16.97 9.10 5.45
CA GLU A 19 17.03 8.52 6.78
C GLU A 19 18.21 7.54 6.67
N VAL A 20 19.37 8.00 7.09
CA VAL A 20 20.46 7.09 7.47
C VAL A 20 19.76 5.92 8.14
N GLU A 21 19.73 4.77 7.46
CA GLU A 21 19.03 3.58 7.94
C GLU A 21 19.48 3.35 9.37
N ASP A 22 18.61 3.68 10.33
CA ASP A 22 18.86 3.34 11.72
C ASP A 22 18.61 1.83 11.89
N PRO A 23 19.68 1.02 11.94
CA PRO A 23 19.54 -0.43 11.99
C PRO A 23 18.73 -0.89 13.20
N THR A 24 18.75 -0.10 14.28
CA THR A 24 17.96 -0.37 15.48
C THR A 24 16.47 -0.17 15.21
N ARG A 25 16.11 0.92 14.52
CA ARG A 25 14.72 1.21 14.12
C ARG A 25 14.19 0.15 13.16
N THR A 26 14.97 -0.19 12.14
CA THR A 26 14.63 -1.25 11.17
C THR A 26 14.37 -2.57 11.88
N ARG A 27 15.25 -3.01 12.78
CA ARG A 27 15.10 -4.26 13.54
C ARG A 27 13.87 -4.26 14.44
N ILE A 28 13.50 -3.12 15.03
CA ILE A 28 12.28 -2.99 15.85
C ILE A 28 11.05 -3.13 14.95
N LEU A 29 11.03 -2.47 13.79
CA LEU A 29 9.88 -2.51 12.88
C LEU A 29 9.74 -3.86 12.16
N ASP A 30 10.83 -4.59 11.90
CA ASP A 30 10.76 -5.96 11.39
C ASP A 30 10.14 -6.90 12.43
N ALA A 31 10.56 -6.80 13.69
CA ALA A 31 9.97 -7.55 14.77
C ALA A 31 8.48 -7.20 14.98
N ALA A 32 8.11 -5.93 14.80
CA ALA A 32 6.73 -5.47 14.88
C ALA A 32 5.89 -6.02 13.71
N LEU A 33 6.43 -6.06 12.48
CA LEU A 33 5.76 -6.66 11.33
C LEU A 33 5.49 -8.15 11.56
N ASP A 34 6.49 -8.90 12.01
CA ASP A 34 6.36 -10.32 12.31
C ASP A 34 5.33 -10.58 13.42
N GLU A 35 5.34 -9.77 14.47
CA GLU A 35 4.37 -9.89 15.56
C GLU A 35 2.96 -9.55 15.08
N ALA A 36 2.80 -8.46 14.34
CA ALA A 36 1.51 -8.06 13.75
C ALA A 36 0.97 -9.13 12.78
N ALA A 37 1.84 -9.77 12.01
CA ALA A 37 1.48 -10.90 11.16
C ALA A 37 1.05 -12.13 11.97
N ALA A 38 1.66 -12.37 13.14
CA ALA A 38 1.32 -13.51 13.99
C ALA A 38 0.01 -13.31 14.78
N VAL A 39 -0.18 -12.16 15.43
CA VAL A 39 -1.29 -11.95 16.36
C VAL A 39 -2.29 -10.86 15.94
N GLY A 40 -1.96 -10.07 14.92
CA GLY A 40 -2.71 -8.90 14.46
C GLY A 40 -2.29 -7.61 15.14
N LEU A 41 -2.42 -6.49 14.41
CA LEU A 41 -2.05 -5.16 14.92
C LEU A 41 -2.72 -4.83 16.26
N ALA A 42 -3.99 -5.17 16.42
CA ALA A 42 -4.76 -4.85 17.63
C ALA A 42 -4.22 -5.52 18.90
N ARG A 43 -3.65 -6.72 18.77
CA ARG A 43 -3.16 -7.53 19.91
C ARG A 43 -1.66 -7.42 20.15
N MET A 44 -0.91 -6.86 19.22
CA MET A 44 0.54 -6.64 19.37
C MET A 44 0.83 -5.71 20.54
N THR A 45 1.81 -6.05 21.37
CA THR A 45 2.30 -5.19 22.47
C THR A 45 3.75 -4.78 22.24
N VAL A 46 4.20 -3.71 22.90
CA VAL A 46 5.61 -3.29 22.84
C VAL A 46 6.53 -4.36 23.45
N GLU A 47 6.07 -5.06 24.49
CA GLU A 47 6.78 -6.15 25.12
C GLU A 47 7.03 -7.32 24.16
N ASP A 48 6.06 -7.65 23.31
CA ASP A 48 6.21 -8.69 22.30
C ASP A 48 7.25 -8.28 21.25
N VAL A 49 7.23 -7.02 20.84
CA VAL A 49 8.24 -6.45 19.94
C VAL A 49 9.63 -6.46 20.59
N VAL A 50 9.76 -6.10 21.87
CA VAL A 50 11.04 -6.21 22.62
C VAL A 50 11.55 -7.64 22.59
N ARG A 51 10.71 -8.61 22.95
CA ARG A 51 11.09 -10.03 22.96
C ARG A 51 11.52 -10.51 21.57
N ARG A 52 10.77 -10.18 20.52
CA ARG A 52 11.02 -10.63 19.16
C ARG A 52 12.25 -9.96 18.53
N SER A 53 12.44 -8.67 18.77
CA SER A 53 13.59 -7.92 18.25
C SER A 53 14.91 -8.35 18.88
N GLY A 54 14.91 -8.96 20.07
CA GLY A 54 16.10 -9.30 20.84
C GLY A 54 16.88 -8.06 21.30
N LEU A 55 16.27 -6.88 21.29
CA LEU A 55 16.85 -5.63 21.78
C LEU A 55 16.51 -5.41 23.25
N GLY A 56 17.34 -4.66 23.96
CA GLY A 56 17.06 -4.27 25.32
C GLY A 56 15.79 -3.41 25.42
N ARG A 57 14.96 -3.64 26.44
CA ARG A 57 13.70 -2.90 26.69
C ARG A 57 13.91 -1.38 26.59
N MET A 58 14.93 -0.85 27.26
CA MET A 58 15.24 0.59 27.23
C MET A 58 15.55 1.11 25.81
N THR A 59 16.16 0.29 24.95
CA THR A 59 16.46 0.64 23.58
C THR A 59 15.19 0.82 22.77
N VAL A 60 14.24 -0.11 22.91
CA VAL A 60 12.94 -0.04 22.21
C VAL A 60 12.12 1.14 22.72
N TYR A 61 11.97 1.30 24.06
CA TYR A 61 11.17 2.39 24.63
C TYR A 61 11.74 3.79 24.37
N ARG A 62 13.05 3.91 24.19
CA ARG A 62 13.66 5.19 23.77
C ARG A 62 13.27 5.58 22.34
N ARG A 63 13.00 4.62 21.46
CA ARG A 63 12.61 4.85 20.06
C ARG A 63 11.10 4.98 19.89
N PHE A 64 10.34 4.20 20.65
CA PHE A 64 8.90 4.13 20.60
C PHE A 64 8.33 4.06 22.01
N ALA A 65 7.81 5.20 22.49
CA ALA A 65 7.36 5.33 23.88
C ALA A 65 6.10 4.50 24.17
N LYS A 66 5.25 4.31 23.19
CA LYS A 66 3.99 3.56 23.28
C LYS A 66 3.75 2.68 22.05
N ARG A 67 2.81 1.76 22.19
CA ARG A 67 2.40 0.84 21.12
C ARG A 67 2.00 1.56 19.84
N ASP A 68 1.22 2.62 19.95
CA ASP A 68 0.70 3.35 18.80
C ASP A 68 1.82 3.97 17.96
N ASP A 69 2.91 4.43 18.59
CA ASP A 69 4.10 4.94 17.90
C ASP A 69 4.75 3.84 17.02
N VAL A 70 4.78 2.59 17.51
CA VAL A 70 5.28 1.43 16.74
C VAL A 70 4.36 1.12 15.58
N VAL A 71 3.05 1.08 15.83
CA VAL A 71 2.04 0.78 14.81
C VAL A 71 2.08 1.82 13.68
N ASP A 72 2.12 3.09 14.04
CA ASP A 72 2.16 4.20 13.09
C ASP A 72 3.43 4.15 12.23
N ALA A 73 4.59 3.96 12.85
CA ALA A 73 5.85 3.84 12.13
C ALA A 73 5.89 2.60 11.22
N LEU A 74 5.33 1.47 11.68
CA LEU A 74 5.21 0.25 10.88
C LEU A 74 4.34 0.48 9.64
N VAL A 75 3.13 1.03 9.83
CA VAL A 75 2.21 1.29 8.72
C VAL A 75 2.83 2.25 7.70
N VAL A 76 3.47 3.33 8.14
CA VAL A 76 4.18 4.27 7.25
C VAL A 76 5.26 3.56 6.45
N ARG A 77 6.08 2.72 7.10
CA ARG A 77 7.14 1.96 6.42
C ARG A 77 6.58 1.02 5.35
N GLU A 78 5.56 0.23 5.70
CA GLU A 78 4.99 -0.73 4.77
C GLU A 78 4.24 -0.05 3.62
N CYS A 79 3.60 1.10 3.86
CA CYS A 79 3.04 1.91 2.76
C CYS A 79 4.14 2.43 1.82
N ARG A 80 5.27 2.92 2.35
CA ARG A 80 6.40 3.35 1.51
C ARG A 80 6.96 2.19 0.68
N ARG A 81 7.11 1.00 1.26
CA ARG A 81 7.53 -0.20 0.54
C ARG A 81 6.57 -0.56 -0.58
N PHE A 82 5.26 -0.51 -0.31
CA PHE A 82 4.23 -0.72 -1.33
C PHE A 82 4.36 0.29 -2.48
N LEU A 83 4.47 1.58 -2.16
CA LEU A 83 4.60 2.62 -3.17
C LEU A 83 5.87 2.50 -4.00
N ALA A 84 6.99 2.11 -3.38
CA ALA A 84 8.25 1.86 -4.08
C ALA A 84 8.10 0.70 -5.09
N VAL A 85 7.50 -0.42 -4.67
CA VAL A 85 7.24 -1.58 -5.54
C VAL A 85 6.34 -1.19 -6.73
N VAL A 86 5.31 -0.39 -6.50
CA VAL A 86 4.43 0.10 -7.58
C VAL A 86 5.20 1.05 -8.52
N ALA A 87 6.03 1.94 -7.98
CA ALA A 87 6.84 2.86 -8.76
C ALA A 87 7.89 2.13 -9.62
N GLU A 88 8.52 1.08 -9.08
CA GLU A 88 9.43 0.20 -9.84
C GLU A 88 8.67 -0.44 -11.01
N GLY A 89 7.49 -1.02 -10.76
CA GLY A 89 6.64 -1.59 -11.81
C GLY A 89 6.27 -0.57 -12.90
N LEU A 90 5.97 0.68 -12.53
CA LEU A 90 5.74 1.76 -13.50
C LEU A 90 6.98 2.05 -14.36
N GLY A 91 8.18 1.84 -13.84
CA GLY A 91 9.44 2.02 -14.55
C GLY A 91 9.82 0.87 -15.49
N GLU A 92 9.17 -0.30 -15.40
CA GLU A 92 9.52 -1.49 -16.21
C GLU A 92 8.91 -1.49 -17.61
N GLY A 93 7.94 -0.64 -17.89
CA GLY A 93 7.20 -0.66 -19.17
C GLY A 93 7.78 0.28 -20.20
N ASP A 94 7.91 -0.17 -21.45
CA ASP A 94 8.32 0.65 -22.61
C ASP A 94 7.20 1.60 -23.06
N THR A 95 5.95 1.26 -22.76
CA THR A 95 4.76 2.07 -23.06
C THR A 95 3.97 2.36 -21.79
N PRO A 96 3.14 3.42 -21.76
CA PRO A 96 2.25 3.69 -20.60
C PRO A 96 1.33 2.51 -20.27
N GLU A 97 0.93 1.74 -21.27
CA GLU A 97 0.12 0.54 -21.13
C GLU A 97 0.88 -0.57 -20.43
N ASP A 98 2.11 -0.82 -20.84
CA ASP A 98 2.99 -1.82 -20.23
C ASP A 98 3.38 -1.43 -18.79
N ALA A 99 3.71 -0.16 -18.58
CA ALA A 99 3.97 0.39 -17.26
C ALA A 99 2.77 0.20 -16.31
N THR A 100 1.55 0.49 -16.78
CA THR A 100 0.32 0.27 -16.01
C THR A 100 0.13 -1.20 -15.64
N ALA A 101 0.34 -2.11 -16.61
CA ALA A 101 0.20 -3.54 -16.38
C ALA A 101 1.27 -4.07 -15.41
N ALA A 102 2.52 -3.64 -15.54
CA ALA A 102 3.60 -4.03 -14.63
C ALA A 102 3.36 -3.51 -13.21
N ALA A 103 2.93 -2.26 -13.05
CA ALA A 103 2.58 -1.69 -11.76
C ALA A 103 1.42 -2.44 -11.08
N PHE A 104 0.40 -2.86 -11.83
CA PHE A 104 -0.70 -3.65 -11.29
C PHE A 104 -0.23 -5.03 -10.83
N VAL A 105 0.59 -5.72 -11.62
CA VAL A 105 1.20 -7.01 -11.23
C VAL A 105 2.03 -6.84 -9.96
N ALA A 106 2.87 -5.81 -9.89
CA ALA A 106 3.70 -5.51 -8.73
C ALA A 106 2.86 -5.25 -7.47
N ALA A 107 1.77 -4.46 -7.60
CA ALA A 107 0.84 -4.17 -6.50
C ALA A 107 0.15 -5.44 -5.98
N MET A 108 -0.34 -6.30 -6.88
CA MET A 108 -0.99 -7.56 -6.51
C MET A 108 0.00 -8.56 -5.92
N GLY A 109 1.22 -8.62 -6.47
CA GLY A 109 2.33 -9.41 -5.93
C GLY A 109 2.69 -9.01 -4.50
N PHE A 110 2.79 -7.71 -4.24
CA PHE A 110 2.99 -7.20 -2.89
C PHE A 110 1.85 -7.62 -1.95
N ALA A 111 0.60 -7.39 -2.34
CA ALA A 111 -0.55 -7.74 -1.50
C ALA A 111 -0.58 -9.24 -1.16
N ARG A 112 -0.24 -10.10 -2.14
CA ARG A 112 -0.19 -11.55 -2.02
C ARG A 112 0.92 -12.05 -1.08
N THR A 113 2.05 -11.37 -1.06
CA THR A 113 3.25 -11.83 -0.31
C THR A 113 3.42 -11.13 1.03
N HIS A 114 2.83 -9.95 1.22
CA HIS A 114 2.98 -9.16 2.44
C HIS A 114 2.33 -9.85 3.64
N PRO A 115 3.09 -10.17 4.72
CA PRO A 115 2.61 -11.05 5.79
C PRO A 115 1.39 -10.49 6.53
N LEU A 116 1.35 -9.18 6.76
CA LEU A 116 0.23 -8.54 7.45
C LEU A 116 -1.03 -8.49 6.56
N LEU A 117 -0.90 -8.19 5.26
CA LEU A 117 -2.04 -8.16 4.34
C LEU A 117 -2.63 -9.56 4.16
N ARG A 118 -1.80 -10.59 4.00
CA ARG A 118 -2.24 -11.98 3.97
C ARG A 118 -3.03 -12.35 5.23
N ARG A 119 -2.46 -12.05 6.40
CA ARG A 119 -3.17 -12.31 7.65
C ARG A 119 -4.54 -11.66 7.68
N VAL A 120 -4.64 -10.37 7.30
CA VAL A 120 -5.93 -9.64 7.32
C VAL A 120 -6.91 -10.27 6.33
N ALA A 121 -6.47 -10.61 5.12
CA ALA A 121 -7.30 -11.30 4.14
C ALA A 121 -7.81 -12.66 4.65
N ASP A 122 -6.96 -13.42 5.35
CA ASP A 122 -7.30 -14.75 5.87
C ASP A 122 -8.20 -14.71 7.12
N THR A 123 -8.06 -13.68 7.98
CA THR A 123 -8.70 -13.66 9.30
C THR A 123 -9.86 -12.68 9.42
N ASP A 124 -9.80 -11.57 8.71
CA ASP A 124 -10.83 -10.52 8.73
C ASP A 124 -10.78 -9.69 7.43
N PRO A 125 -11.23 -10.25 6.30
CA PRO A 125 -11.26 -9.52 5.02
C PRO A 125 -12.13 -8.25 5.11
N GLY A 126 -13.12 -8.24 6.00
CA GLY A 126 -13.94 -7.06 6.28
C GLY A 126 -13.15 -5.89 6.86
N ALA A 127 -12.05 -6.14 7.58
CA ALA A 127 -11.22 -5.08 8.15
C ALA A 127 -10.55 -4.21 7.07
N VAL A 128 -10.16 -4.76 5.92
CA VAL A 128 -9.64 -4.00 4.77
C VAL A 128 -10.71 -3.03 4.27
N LEU A 129 -11.91 -3.54 4.03
CA LEU A 129 -13.03 -2.74 3.53
C LEU A 129 -13.52 -1.73 4.58
N ALA A 130 -13.56 -2.11 5.86
CA ALA A 130 -13.90 -1.21 6.96
C ALA A 130 -12.88 -0.06 7.08
N THR A 131 -11.58 -0.33 6.89
CA THR A 131 -10.53 0.69 6.87
C THR A 131 -10.73 1.66 5.71
N ALA A 132 -11.08 1.14 4.52
CA ALA A 132 -11.40 1.97 3.35
C ALA A 132 -12.68 2.79 3.53
N ALA A 133 -13.66 2.25 4.27
CA ALA A 133 -14.94 2.90 4.56
C ALA A 133 -14.92 3.81 5.80
N ALA A 134 -13.83 3.83 6.57
CA ALA A 134 -13.68 4.67 7.76
C ALA A 134 -14.01 6.13 7.45
N ARG A 135 -14.53 6.85 8.44
CA ARG A 135 -15.19 8.16 8.29
C ARG A 135 -14.42 9.19 7.46
N ASP A 136 -13.12 9.14 7.51
CA ASP A 136 -12.20 10.04 6.80
C ASP A 136 -11.65 9.45 5.48
N ARG A 137 -11.96 8.20 5.16
CA ARG A 137 -11.59 7.51 3.91
C ARG A 137 -10.10 7.68 3.53
N GLN A 138 -9.25 7.79 4.51
CA GLN A 138 -7.87 8.25 4.34
C GLN A 138 -7.06 7.31 3.45
N VAL A 139 -7.14 6.00 3.68
CA VAL A 139 -6.43 5.00 2.87
C VAL A 139 -6.87 5.06 1.41
N LEU A 140 -8.18 5.16 1.18
CA LEU A 140 -8.72 5.29 -0.17
C LEU A 140 -8.31 6.61 -0.84
N THR A 141 -8.34 7.71 -0.08
CA THR A 141 -7.93 9.04 -0.57
C THR A 141 -6.47 9.04 -0.99
N LEU A 142 -5.59 8.44 -0.18
CA LEU A 142 -4.16 8.36 -0.48
C LEU A 142 -3.87 7.48 -1.71
N GLY A 143 -4.50 6.31 -1.79
CA GLY A 143 -4.39 5.45 -2.97
C GLY A 143 -4.88 6.14 -4.24
N ARG A 144 -6.04 6.80 -4.16
CA ARG A 144 -6.57 7.61 -5.26
C ARG A 144 -5.61 8.74 -5.67
N ASP A 145 -5.12 9.51 -4.70
CA ASP A 145 -4.30 10.69 -5.00
C ASP A 145 -2.93 10.28 -5.56
N PHE A 146 -2.36 9.15 -5.09
CA PHE A 146 -1.17 8.55 -5.69
C PHE A 146 -1.42 8.14 -7.15
N ILE A 147 -2.48 7.35 -7.41
CA ILE A 147 -2.82 6.91 -8.77
C ILE A 147 -3.11 8.11 -9.67
N ALA A 148 -3.83 9.12 -9.18
CA ALA A 148 -4.14 10.34 -9.92
C ALA A 148 -2.86 11.10 -10.31
N ALA A 149 -1.87 11.18 -9.43
CA ALA A 149 -0.58 11.80 -9.71
C ALA A 149 0.19 11.05 -10.82
N GLN A 150 0.18 9.70 -10.79
CA GLN A 150 0.82 8.89 -11.83
C GLN A 150 0.15 9.08 -13.20
N ILE A 151 -1.19 9.08 -13.24
CA ILE A 151 -1.94 9.32 -14.49
C ILE A 151 -1.67 10.75 -15.01
N ALA A 152 -1.73 11.76 -14.16
CA ALA A 152 -1.46 13.15 -14.56
C ALA A 152 -0.02 13.34 -15.06
N GLY A 153 0.96 12.68 -14.45
CA GLY A 153 2.35 12.73 -14.90
C GLY A 153 2.57 12.14 -16.30
N SER A 154 1.86 11.06 -16.61
CA SER A 154 1.92 10.41 -17.95
C SER A 154 0.98 11.06 -18.99
N ARG A 155 -0.01 11.84 -18.55
CA ARG A 155 -1.06 12.45 -19.39
C ARG A 155 -1.39 13.86 -18.90
N PRO A 156 -0.49 14.84 -19.12
CA PRO A 156 -0.64 16.20 -18.56
C PRO A 156 -1.86 16.96 -19.11
N GLU A 157 -2.36 16.58 -20.28
CA GLU A 157 -3.54 17.22 -20.93
C GLU A 157 -4.87 16.61 -20.45
N ALA A 158 -4.85 15.60 -19.58
CA ALA A 158 -6.07 14.92 -19.12
C ALA A 158 -6.90 15.80 -18.18
N ASP A 159 -8.24 15.72 -18.30
CA ASP A 159 -9.13 16.42 -17.36
C ASP A 159 -8.93 15.94 -15.91
N ALA A 160 -8.55 16.84 -15.03
CA ALA A 160 -8.23 16.54 -13.63
C ALA A 160 -9.40 15.86 -12.88
N ARG A 161 -10.66 16.17 -13.22
CA ARG A 161 -11.83 15.55 -12.61
C ARG A 161 -12.00 14.10 -13.09
N ALA A 162 -11.78 13.87 -14.37
CA ALA A 162 -11.84 12.53 -14.96
C ALA A 162 -10.71 11.66 -14.40
N VAL A 163 -9.48 12.16 -14.34
CA VAL A 163 -8.33 11.49 -13.72
C VAL A 163 -8.64 11.08 -12.28
N ARG A 164 -9.19 11.97 -11.45
CA ARG A 164 -9.54 11.63 -10.05
C ARG A 164 -10.61 10.55 -9.95
N ARG A 165 -11.61 10.54 -10.83
CA ARG A 165 -12.66 9.50 -10.87
C ARG A 165 -12.08 8.14 -11.24
N THR A 166 -11.24 8.11 -12.26
CA THR A 166 -10.55 6.89 -12.70
C THR A 166 -9.64 6.36 -11.59
N ALA A 167 -8.87 7.23 -10.96
CA ALA A 167 -8.01 6.85 -9.84
C ALA A 167 -8.82 6.31 -8.63
N ASP A 168 -9.97 6.90 -8.30
CA ASP A 168 -10.86 6.40 -7.24
C ASP A 168 -11.39 5.00 -7.56
N LEU A 169 -11.77 4.76 -8.82
CA LEU A 169 -12.23 3.44 -9.27
C LEU A 169 -11.12 2.38 -9.12
N ILE A 170 -9.90 2.68 -9.59
CA ILE A 170 -8.76 1.77 -9.51
C ILE A 170 -8.37 1.49 -8.06
N ALA A 171 -8.35 2.51 -7.21
CA ALA A 171 -8.04 2.35 -5.78
C ALA A 171 -9.06 1.43 -5.08
N ARG A 172 -10.36 1.56 -5.41
CA ARG A 172 -11.42 0.68 -4.88
C ARG A 172 -11.28 -0.74 -5.38
N LEU A 173 -11.01 -0.92 -6.67
CA LEU A 173 -10.79 -2.23 -7.27
C LEU A 173 -9.63 -2.95 -6.56
N PHE A 174 -8.49 -2.27 -6.39
CA PHE A 174 -7.34 -2.81 -5.69
C PHE A 174 -7.67 -3.23 -4.25
N LEU A 175 -8.33 -2.36 -3.48
CA LEU A 175 -8.73 -2.68 -2.11
C LEU A 175 -9.69 -3.88 -2.04
N THR A 176 -10.60 -3.99 -3.00
CA THR A 176 -11.52 -5.13 -3.08
C THR A 176 -10.76 -6.41 -3.39
N TYR A 177 -9.80 -6.38 -4.31
CA TYR A 177 -8.99 -7.55 -4.68
C TYR A 177 -8.03 -7.98 -3.56
N VAL A 178 -7.56 -7.04 -2.74
CA VAL A 178 -6.79 -7.37 -1.53
C VAL A 178 -7.67 -8.02 -0.47
N ALA A 179 -8.90 -7.52 -0.27
CA ALA A 179 -9.82 -8.04 0.73
C ALA A 179 -10.43 -9.39 0.33
N VAL A 180 -10.80 -9.51 -0.94
CA VAL A 180 -11.45 -10.71 -1.50
C VAL A 180 -10.79 -10.97 -2.86
N PRO A 181 -9.72 -11.78 -2.88
CA PRO A 181 -9.04 -12.12 -4.12
C PRO A 181 -10.02 -12.72 -5.14
N PRO A 182 -10.00 -12.28 -6.41
CA PRO A 182 -10.87 -12.80 -7.44
C PRO A 182 -10.40 -14.18 -7.91
N ASP A 183 -11.32 -14.94 -8.51
CA ASP A 183 -10.96 -16.18 -9.22
C ASP A 183 -10.36 -15.87 -10.60
N ASP A 184 -10.80 -14.78 -11.21
CA ASP A 184 -10.30 -14.27 -12.50
C ASP A 184 -10.17 -12.72 -12.42
N PRO A 185 -8.96 -12.16 -12.63
CA PRO A 185 -7.69 -12.86 -12.93
C PRO A 185 -7.18 -13.64 -11.71
N ASP A 186 -6.58 -14.82 -11.91
CA ASP A 186 -5.90 -15.52 -10.82
C ASP A 186 -4.78 -14.63 -10.27
N PRO A 187 -4.88 -14.21 -8.99
CA PRO A 187 -3.89 -13.30 -8.41
C PRO A 187 -2.49 -13.94 -8.27
N ARG A 188 -2.36 -15.24 -8.51
CA ARG A 188 -1.09 -15.98 -8.47
C ARG A 188 -0.44 -16.12 -9.84
N ASP A 189 -1.13 -15.73 -10.91
CA ASP A 189 -0.64 -15.79 -12.27
C ASP A 189 -0.38 -14.36 -12.79
N ASP A 190 0.89 -13.99 -12.84
CA ASP A 190 1.33 -12.67 -13.29
C ASP A 190 0.96 -12.41 -14.78
N ALA A 191 0.86 -13.46 -15.61
CA ALA A 191 0.43 -13.31 -17.01
C ALA A 191 -1.07 -12.97 -17.08
N HIS A 192 -1.91 -13.62 -16.27
CA HIS A 192 -3.33 -13.28 -16.16
C HIS A 192 -3.54 -11.87 -15.60
N LEU A 193 -2.81 -11.49 -14.55
CA LEU A 193 -2.86 -10.12 -14.01
C LEU A 193 -2.47 -9.08 -15.05
N ARG A 194 -1.43 -9.38 -15.86
CA ARG A 194 -0.96 -8.49 -16.91
C ARG A 194 -1.98 -8.36 -18.04
N ALA A 195 -2.59 -9.46 -18.48
CA ALA A 195 -3.67 -9.45 -19.46
C ALA A 195 -4.87 -8.65 -18.96
N PHE A 196 -5.35 -8.92 -17.74
CA PHE A 196 -6.43 -8.17 -17.11
C PHE A 196 -6.15 -6.66 -17.09
N ALA A 197 -4.93 -6.26 -16.70
CA ALA A 197 -4.59 -4.85 -16.64
C ALA A 197 -4.63 -4.20 -18.03
N ARG A 198 -4.12 -4.86 -19.06
CA ARG A 198 -4.17 -4.36 -20.44
C ARG A 198 -5.59 -4.31 -20.99
N ASP A 199 -6.40 -5.31 -20.73
CA ASP A 199 -7.74 -5.44 -21.29
C ASP A 199 -8.77 -4.54 -20.60
N LEU A 200 -8.60 -4.27 -19.31
CA LEU A 200 -9.58 -3.53 -18.51
C LEU A 200 -9.04 -2.23 -17.91
N LEU A 201 -7.87 -2.23 -17.26
CA LEU A 201 -7.39 -1.03 -16.58
C LEU A 201 -6.88 0.02 -17.56
N VAL A 202 -6.12 -0.39 -18.58
CA VAL A 202 -5.58 0.54 -19.58
C VAL A 202 -6.69 1.27 -20.33
N PRO A 203 -7.73 0.59 -20.89
CA PRO A 203 -8.87 1.26 -21.50
C PRO A 203 -9.64 2.18 -20.55
N VAL A 204 -9.83 1.78 -19.30
CA VAL A 204 -10.47 2.61 -18.26
C VAL A 204 -9.68 3.88 -18.00
N ILE A 205 -8.35 3.79 -17.91
CA ILE A 205 -7.47 4.96 -17.73
C ILE A 205 -7.53 5.85 -18.99
N ALA A 206 -7.49 5.27 -20.18
CA ALA A 206 -7.57 6.01 -21.44
C ALA A 206 -8.89 6.77 -21.58
N ALA A 207 -10.01 6.09 -21.41
CA ALA A 207 -11.35 6.69 -21.48
C ALA A 207 -11.58 7.72 -20.36
N GLY A 208 -11.16 7.41 -19.15
CA GLY A 208 -11.29 8.29 -18.00
C GLY A 208 -10.40 9.54 -18.05
N SER A 209 -9.39 9.54 -18.91
CA SER A 209 -8.52 10.71 -19.13
C SER A 209 -9.08 11.72 -20.15
N GLY A 210 -10.24 11.44 -20.75
CA GLY A 210 -10.90 12.34 -21.69
C GLY A 210 -10.22 12.44 -23.07
N LEU A 211 -9.35 11.49 -23.41
CA LEU A 211 -8.68 11.38 -24.70
C LEU A 211 -9.38 10.25 -25.50
N GLY A 212 -10.61 10.51 -25.94
CA GLY A 212 -11.37 9.70 -26.85
C GLY A 212 -11.67 10.47 -28.12
#